data_2598b3013a8c44f3ca620408f4a2da0f
#
_entry.id   2598b3013a8c44f3ca620408f4a2da0f
#
_cell.length_a   1.000
_cell.length_b   1.000
_cell.length_c   1.000
_cell.angle_alpha   90.00
_cell.angle_beta   90.00
_cell.angle_gamma   90.00
#
_symmetry.space_group_name_H-M   'P 1'
#
loop_
_entity.id
_entity.type
_entity.pdbx_description
1 polymer ?
#
loop_
_entity_poly.entity_id
_entity_poly.type
_entity_poly.pdbx_seq_one_letter_code
_entity_poly.pdbx_strand_id
1 'polypeptide(L)'
;IPVIGTTIYNICMRKDRLNNILSKNVFDNGIVPVDYLNAYYENAHLSGASSKFLFASTECNFTTASIAKAVSDIDNCIYIITGENSKDTSVSEYLYLNPAIEVVEIKNSKNLPQIEQPVEFAKQADIFLDM
;
A
#
# COMPACT_ATOMS: atom_id res chain seq x y z
N ILE A 1 27.45 -2.39 -6.38
CA ILE A 1 28.34 -3.07 -5.40
C ILE A 1 27.42 -3.58 -4.29
N PRO A 2 27.36 -4.92 -4.02
CA PRO A 2 26.36 -5.51 -3.11
C PRO A 2 26.40 -4.94 -1.69
N VAL A 3 27.58 -4.61 -1.19
CA VAL A 3 27.78 -4.08 0.17
C VAL A 3 27.14 -2.70 0.33
N ILE A 4 27.33 -1.79 -0.62
CA ILE A 4 26.78 -0.44 -0.57
C ILE A 4 25.24 -0.48 -0.64
N GLY A 5 24.68 -1.27 -1.54
CA GLY A 5 23.23 -1.42 -1.66
C GLY A 5 22.57 -1.97 -0.39
N THR A 6 23.18 -2.99 0.22
CA THR A 6 22.71 -3.54 1.50
C THR A 6 22.82 -2.53 2.64
N THR A 7 23.88 -1.74 2.67
CA THR A 7 24.05 -0.69 3.70
C THR A 7 22.99 0.40 3.56
N ILE A 8 22.74 0.88 2.34
CA ILE A 8 21.69 1.87 2.06
C ILE A 8 20.31 1.31 2.46
N TYR A 9 20.02 0.07 2.04
CA TYR A 9 18.78 -0.58 2.41
C TYR A 9 18.58 -0.65 3.92
N ASN A 10 19.58 -1.11 4.67
CA ASN A 10 19.49 -1.21 6.13
C ASN A 10 19.33 0.16 6.81
N ILE A 11 19.90 1.21 6.24
CA ILE A 11 19.70 2.58 6.74
C ILE A 11 18.28 3.05 6.47
N CYS A 12 17.72 2.75 5.30
CA CYS A 12 16.34 3.11 4.93
C CYS A 12 15.33 2.34 5.77
N MET A 13 15.58 1.08 6.07
CA MET A 13 14.71 0.18 6.82
C MET A 13 14.93 0.19 8.33
N ARG A 14 15.59 1.19 8.88
CA ARG A 14 15.70 1.37 10.35
C ARG A 14 14.33 1.65 10.95
N LYS A 15 14.10 1.11 12.15
CA LYS A 15 12.80 1.18 12.83
C LYS A 15 12.29 2.61 13.06
N ASP A 16 13.21 3.51 13.43
CA ASP A 16 12.93 4.94 13.60
C ASP A 16 12.50 5.62 12.29
N ARG A 17 13.17 5.30 11.19
CA ARG A 17 12.80 5.81 9.86
C ARG A 17 11.48 5.24 9.37
N LEU A 18 11.29 3.93 9.50
CA LEU A 18 10.04 3.27 9.15
C LEU A 18 8.87 3.88 9.92
N ASN A 19 9.00 4.04 11.23
CA ASN A 19 7.97 4.68 12.03
C ASN A 19 7.65 6.10 11.54
N ASN A 20 8.66 6.90 11.22
CA ASN A 20 8.46 8.26 10.73
C ASN A 20 7.78 8.29 9.34
N ILE A 21 8.14 7.39 8.44
CA ILE A 21 7.53 7.30 7.11
C ILE A 21 6.08 6.83 7.23
N LEU A 22 5.83 5.77 8.00
CA LEU A 22 4.51 5.20 8.19
C LEU A 22 3.56 6.20 8.86
N SER A 23 4.01 6.86 9.94
CA SER A 23 3.21 7.85 10.65
C SER A 23 2.81 9.05 9.79
N LYS A 24 3.71 9.51 8.92
CA LYS A 24 3.43 10.69 8.09
C LYS A 24 2.62 10.39 6.84
N ASN A 25 2.92 9.26 6.19
CA ASN A 25 2.42 9.01 4.85
C ASN A 25 1.32 7.95 4.78
N VAL A 26 1.25 7.06 5.77
CA VAL A 26 0.41 5.86 5.68
C VAL A 26 -0.77 5.90 6.63
N PHE A 27 -0.58 6.29 7.89
CA PHE A 27 -1.62 6.33 8.90
C PHE A 27 -2.23 7.73 9.05
N ASP A 28 -3.56 7.79 9.13
CA ASP A 28 -4.30 9.04 9.21
C ASP A 28 -4.01 9.81 10.51
N ASN A 29 -4.07 9.13 11.64
CA ASN A 29 -3.80 9.72 12.95
C ASN A 29 -2.31 9.87 13.28
N GLY A 30 -1.41 9.45 12.38
CA GLY A 30 0.03 9.45 12.58
C GLY A 30 0.54 8.46 13.62
N ILE A 31 -0.31 7.58 14.15
CA ILE A 31 0.04 6.57 15.16
C ILE A 31 0.22 5.22 14.47
N VAL A 32 1.44 4.69 14.50
CA VAL A 32 1.74 3.37 13.94
C VAL A 32 1.58 2.32 15.02
N PRO A 33 0.74 1.30 14.84
CA PRO A 33 0.64 0.20 15.80
C PRO A 33 2.00 -0.49 15.97
N VAL A 34 2.41 -0.73 17.21
CA VAL A 34 3.74 -1.28 17.54
C VAL A 34 3.95 -2.66 16.91
N ASP A 35 2.94 -3.49 16.93
CA ASP A 35 3.00 -4.84 16.36
C ASP A 35 3.15 -4.76 14.82
N TYR A 36 2.46 -3.82 14.17
CA TYR A 36 2.61 -3.58 12.75
C TYR A 36 4.02 -3.11 12.39
N LEU A 37 4.56 -2.14 13.14
CA LEU A 37 5.93 -1.67 12.93
C LEU A 37 6.95 -2.78 13.12
N ASN A 38 6.77 -3.63 14.15
CA ASN A 38 7.65 -4.76 14.41
C ASN A 38 7.59 -5.78 13.27
N ALA A 39 6.39 -6.19 12.87
CA ALA A 39 6.20 -7.14 11.76
C ALA A 39 6.79 -6.60 10.45
N TYR A 40 6.59 -5.32 10.15
CA TYR A 40 7.16 -4.68 8.98
C TYR A 40 8.69 -4.70 9.00
N TYR A 41 9.27 -4.33 10.15
CA TYR A 41 10.72 -4.32 10.34
C TYR A 41 11.32 -5.73 10.22
N GLU A 42 10.73 -6.73 10.86
CA GLU A 42 11.18 -8.11 10.81
C GLU A 42 11.12 -8.67 9.38
N ASN A 43 10.00 -8.47 8.68
CA ASN A 43 9.85 -8.90 7.29
C ASN A 43 10.86 -8.23 6.35
N ALA A 44 11.17 -6.95 6.57
CA ALA A 44 12.18 -6.24 5.79
C ALA A 44 13.60 -6.79 6.00
N HIS A 45 13.87 -7.42 7.15
CA HIS A 45 15.20 -7.92 7.53
C HIS A 45 15.33 -9.44 7.51
N LEU A 46 14.32 -10.18 7.01
CA LEU A 46 14.42 -11.63 6.87
C LEU A 46 15.61 -12.02 5.99
N SER A 47 16.41 -12.96 6.48
CA SER A 47 17.56 -13.49 5.74
C SER A 47 17.10 -14.19 4.46
N GLY A 48 17.78 -13.92 3.34
CA GLY A 48 17.41 -14.46 2.03
C GLY A 48 16.17 -13.84 1.40
N ALA A 49 15.53 -12.88 2.07
CA ALA A 49 14.37 -12.20 1.53
C ALA A 49 14.69 -11.38 0.28
N SER A 50 13.79 -11.38 -0.66
CA SER A 50 13.83 -10.56 -1.87
C SER A 50 13.51 -9.08 -1.62
N SER A 51 13.17 -8.69 -0.37
CA SER A 51 12.75 -7.34 0.01
C SER A 51 13.69 -6.24 -0.50
N LYS A 52 15.00 -6.43 -0.34
CA LYS A 52 16.00 -5.47 -0.85
C LYS A 52 16.05 -5.38 -2.38
N PHE A 53 15.72 -6.47 -3.07
CA PHE A 53 15.66 -6.49 -4.54
C PHE A 53 14.37 -5.85 -5.03
N LEU A 54 13.24 -6.09 -4.35
CA LEU A 54 11.98 -5.41 -4.61
C LEU A 54 12.11 -3.91 -4.37
N PHE A 55 12.72 -3.50 -3.26
CA PHE A 55 13.01 -2.09 -2.99
C PHE A 55 13.84 -1.46 -4.12
N ALA A 56 14.93 -2.11 -4.53
CA ALA A 56 15.75 -1.61 -5.63
C ALA A 56 14.98 -1.56 -6.96
N SER A 57 14.10 -2.53 -7.23
CA SER A 57 13.27 -2.56 -8.44
C SER A 57 12.27 -1.43 -8.49
N THR A 58 11.62 -1.11 -7.37
CA THR A 58 10.66 0.01 -7.28
C THR A 58 11.36 1.35 -7.41
N GLU A 59 12.46 1.57 -6.69
CA GLU A 59 13.23 2.82 -6.75
C GLU A 59 13.87 3.06 -8.14
N CYS A 60 14.22 2.00 -8.86
CA CYS A 60 14.82 2.11 -10.19
C CYS A 60 13.79 2.01 -11.35
N ASN A 61 12.50 1.94 -11.07
CA ASN A 61 11.43 1.84 -12.07
C ASN A 61 11.63 0.68 -13.07
N PHE A 62 12.09 -0.47 -12.61
CA PHE A 62 12.25 -1.66 -13.47
C PHE A 62 10.92 -2.31 -13.86
N THR A 63 9.83 -1.95 -13.16
CA THR A 63 8.50 -2.45 -13.47
C THR A 63 7.87 -1.58 -14.56
N THR A 64 7.59 -2.16 -15.70
CA THR A 64 6.98 -1.48 -16.87
C THR A 64 5.51 -1.86 -17.09
N ALA A 65 4.90 -2.59 -16.17
CA ALA A 65 3.49 -2.97 -16.26
C ALA A 65 2.60 -1.72 -16.18
N SER A 66 1.73 -1.54 -17.18
CA SER A 66 0.76 -0.46 -17.19
C SER A 66 -0.51 -0.89 -16.47
N ILE A 67 -0.70 -0.44 -15.24
CA ILE A 67 -1.93 -0.66 -14.49
C ILE A 67 -3.12 -0.02 -15.22
N ALA A 68 -2.96 1.16 -15.77
CA ALA A 68 -3.98 1.85 -16.56
C ALA A 68 -4.50 0.99 -17.71
N LYS A 69 -3.58 0.34 -18.45
CA LYS A 69 -3.98 -0.58 -19.51
C LYS A 69 -4.73 -1.79 -18.96
N ALA A 70 -4.26 -2.40 -17.88
CA ALA A 70 -4.93 -3.53 -17.26
C ALA A 70 -6.35 -3.17 -16.81
N VAL A 71 -6.54 -2.01 -16.19
CA VAL A 71 -7.85 -1.50 -15.75
C VAL A 71 -8.79 -1.27 -16.92
N SER A 72 -8.31 -0.74 -18.05
CA SER A 72 -9.16 -0.53 -19.24
C SER A 72 -9.53 -1.82 -19.97
N ASP A 73 -8.69 -2.86 -19.89
CA ASP A 73 -8.86 -4.11 -20.62
C ASP A 73 -9.63 -5.19 -19.82
N ILE A 74 -9.89 -4.96 -18.52
CA ILE A 74 -10.60 -5.91 -17.66
C ILE A 74 -12.12 -5.73 -17.78
N ASP A 75 -12.81 -6.81 -18.13
CA ASP A 75 -14.28 -6.86 -18.18
C ASP A 75 -14.95 -7.25 -16.85
N ASN A 76 -14.14 -7.60 -15.83
CA ASN A 76 -14.65 -7.98 -14.51
C ASN A 76 -15.00 -6.74 -13.69
N CYS A 77 -15.90 -6.91 -12.70
CA CYS A 77 -16.13 -5.89 -11.69
C CYS A 77 -14.84 -5.60 -10.93
N ILE A 78 -14.54 -4.32 -10.76
CA ILE A 78 -13.40 -3.84 -9.98
C ILE A 78 -13.94 -3.05 -8.80
N TYR A 79 -13.57 -3.46 -7.59
CA TYR A 79 -13.92 -2.75 -6.37
C TYR A 79 -12.66 -2.15 -5.75
N ILE A 80 -12.75 -0.88 -5.40
CA ILE A 80 -11.66 -0.15 -4.74
C ILE A 80 -12.12 0.29 -3.37
N ILE A 81 -11.42 -0.14 -2.33
CA ILE A 81 -11.62 0.35 -0.97
C ILE A 81 -10.43 1.26 -0.63
N THR A 82 -10.70 2.52 -0.36
CA THR A 82 -9.68 3.52 -0.03
C THR A 82 -10.00 4.22 1.28
N GLY A 83 -9.01 4.87 1.87
CA GLY A 83 -9.24 5.73 3.03
C GLY A 83 -9.68 7.14 2.62
N GLU A 84 -10.60 7.73 3.36
CA GLU A 84 -11.12 9.09 3.16
C GLU A 84 -10.01 10.15 3.05
N ASN A 85 -8.93 9.98 3.81
CA ASN A 85 -7.80 10.90 3.87
C ASN A 85 -6.59 10.44 3.01
N SER A 86 -6.82 9.48 2.13
CA SER A 86 -5.81 9.07 1.14
C SER A 86 -5.58 10.23 0.16
N LYS A 87 -4.30 10.47 -0.13
CA LYS A 87 -3.89 11.47 -1.15
C LYS A 87 -3.63 10.82 -2.51
N ASP A 88 -4.02 9.58 -2.67
CA ASP A 88 -3.82 8.86 -3.92
C ASP A 88 -4.80 9.38 -4.98
N THR A 89 -4.27 9.99 -6.01
CA THR A 89 -5.03 10.53 -7.15
C THR A 89 -5.34 9.46 -8.20
N SER A 90 -4.73 8.29 -8.10
CA SER A 90 -4.89 7.22 -9.09
C SER A 90 -6.32 6.66 -9.16
N VAL A 91 -7.08 6.74 -8.07
CA VAL A 91 -8.50 6.33 -8.04
C VAL A 91 -9.32 7.10 -9.07
N SER A 92 -9.15 8.42 -9.15
CA SER A 92 -9.85 9.26 -10.15
C SER A 92 -9.45 8.91 -11.58
N GLU A 93 -8.18 8.59 -11.80
CA GLU A 93 -7.69 8.15 -13.11
C GLU A 93 -8.29 6.79 -13.50
N TYR A 94 -8.40 5.85 -12.57
CA TYR A 94 -9.00 4.54 -12.83
C TYR A 94 -10.50 4.64 -13.13
N LEU A 95 -11.23 5.48 -12.42
CA LEU A 95 -12.65 5.75 -12.70
C LEU A 95 -12.86 6.35 -14.10
N TYR A 96 -11.93 7.18 -14.57
CA TYR A 96 -11.98 7.71 -15.91
C TYR A 96 -11.73 6.62 -16.98
N LEU A 97 -10.83 5.67 -16.70
CA LEU A 97 -10.50 4.57 -17.61
C LEU A 97 -11.58 3.49 -17.66
N ASN A 98 -12.23 3.22 -16.54
CA ASN A 98 -13.27 2.20 -16.42
C ASN A 98 -14.39 2.69 -15.49
N PRO A 99 -15.49 3.23 -16.05
CA PRO A 99 -16.61 3.75 -15.27
C PRO A 99 -17.40 2.70 -14.47
N ALA A 100 -17.17 1.40 -14.72
CA ALA A 100 -17.78 0.31 -13.96
C ALA A 100 -17.07 0.00 -12.63
N ILE A 101 -16.01 0.74 -12.30
CA ILE A 101 -15.33 0.63 -11.01
C ILE A 101 -16.23 1.20 -9.90
N GLU A 102 -16.41 0.42 -8.85
CA GLU A 102 -17.06 0.88 -7.63
C GLU A 102 -16.02 1.25 -6.57
N VAL A 103 -16.20 2.41 -5.94
CA VAL A 103 -15.27 2.93 -4.93
C VAL A 103 -15.99 3.14 -3.61
N VAL A 104 -15.40 2.65 -2.54
CA VAL A 104 -15.85 2.92 -1.17
C VAL A 104 -14.74 3.59 -0.38
N GLU A 105 -15.07 4.69 0.29
CA GLU A 105 -14.18 5.42 1.17
C GLU A 105 -14.44 5.07 2.63
N ILE A 106 -13.40 4.63 3.34
CA ILE A 106 -13.47 4.34 4.76
C ILE A 106 -13.05 5.56 5.56
N LYS A 107 -13.96 6.04 6.42
CA LYS A 107 -13.74 7.22 7.26
C LYS A 107 -12.60 7.02 8.26
N ASN A 108 -11.95 8.13 8.63
CA ASN A 108 -10.85 8.15 9.60
C ASN A 108 -9.73 7.15 9.26
N SER A 109 -9.44 7.02 7.99
CA SER A 109 -8.32 6.21 7.50
C SER A 109 -7.66 6.85 6.29
N LYS A 110 -6.44 6.42 6.00
CA LYS A 110 -5.62 6.95 4.93
C LYS A 110 -5.24 5.85 3.93
N ASN A 111 -3.99 5.39 3.96
CA ASN A 111 -3.51 4.46 2.94
C ASN A 111 -3.60 2.98 3.35
N LEU A 112 -3.95 2.69 4.59
CA LEU A 112 -4.13 1.33 5.09
C LEU A 112 -5.46 1.17 5.85
N PRO A 113 -6.61 1.38 5.21
CA PRO A 113 -7.91 1.30 5.86
C PRO A 113 -8.16 -0.05 6.53
N GLN A 114 -7.62 -1.14 6.00
CA GLN A 114 -7.71 -2.48 6.58
C GLN A 114 -6.99 -2.61 7.94
N ILE A 115 -6.04 -1.74 8.24
CA ILE A 115 -5.30 -1.70 9.51
C ILE A 115 -5.89 -0.66 10.46
N GLU A 116 -6.29 0.49 9.91
CA GLU A 116 -6.79 1.63 10.69
C GLU A 116 -8.24 1.42 11.13
N GLN A 117 -9.07 0.82 10.26
CA GLN A 117 -10.50 0.59 10.48
C GLN A 117 -10.89 -0.85 10.08
N PRO A 118 -10.34 -1.89 10.73
CA PRO A 118 -10.47 -3.28 10.27
C PRO A 118 -11.92 -3.78 10.23
N VAL A 119 -12.75 -3.34 11.17
CA VAL A 119 -14.16 -3.77 11.25
C VAL A 119 -14.96 -3.19 10.07
N GLU A 120 -14.82 -1.91 9.78
CA GLU A 120 -15.53 -1.28 8.68
C GLU A 120 -14.98 -1.77 7.34
N PHE A 121 -13.67 -1.95 7.23
CA PHE A 121 -13.05 -2.53 6.03
C PHE A 121 -13.61 -3.94 5.74
N ALA A 122 -13.66 -4.82 6.74
CA ALA A 122 -14.19 -6.19 6.59
C ALA A 122 -15.66 -6.15 6.14
N LYS A 123 -16.49 -5.31 6.76
CA LYS A 123 -17.89 -5.15 6.39
C LYS A 123 -18.07 -4.71 4.93
N GLN A 124 -17.27 -3.77 4.45
CA GLN A 124 -17.35 -3.33 3.05
C GLN A 124 -16.83 -4.42 2.09
N ALA A 125 -15.78 -5.14 2.47
CA ALA A 125 -15.26 -6.25 1.68
C ALA A 125 -16.30 -7.39 1.56
N ASP A 126 -17.00 -7.72 2.65
CA ASP A 126 -18.05 -8.74 2.64
C ASP A 126 -19.19 -8.36 1.68
N ILE A 127 -19.60 -7.09 1.65
CA ILE A 127 -20.63 -6.61 0.70
C ILE A 127 -20.20 -6.87 -0.75
N PHE A 128 -18.94 -6.64 -1.08
CA PHE A 128 -18.43 -6.85 -2.44
C PHE A 128 -18.25 -8.33 -2.80
N LEU A 129 -17.97 -9.18 -1.81
CA LEU A 129 -17.78 -10.62 -2.02
C LEU A 129 -19.10 -11.40 -2.10
N ASP A 130 -20.18 -10.88 -1.50
CA ASP A 130 -21.50 -11.51 -1.48
C ASP A 130 -22.38 -11.11 -2.69
N MET A 131 -21.87 -10.25 -3.56
CA MET A 131 -22.51 -9.86 -4.83
C MET A 131 -22.12 -10.80 -5.97
#